data_9943cc0423d2c63d809ca375d3cab438
#
_entry.id   9943cc0423d2c63d809ca375d3cab438
#
_cell.length_a   1.000
_cell.length_b   1.000
_cell.length_c   1.000
_cell.angle_alpha   90.00
_cell.angle_beta   90.00
_cell.angle_gamma   90.00
#
_symmetry.space_group_name_H-M   'P 1'
#
loop_
_entity.id
_entity.type
_entity.pdbx_description
1 polymer ?
#
loop_
_entity_poly.entity_id
_entity_poly.type
_entity_poly.pdbx_seq_one_letter_code
_entity_poly.pdbx_strand_id
1 'polypeptide(L)'
;FASSGAMVAIKQQLDLLGVVVLGVTTAVGGGMLRDIILGNVPPGLFMNPVYVMAAFITVLALFIVVRLNQRILESRYIASYEKMMNIFDAIGLAAFTVTGIDTAVLAGYGDYHFLSVFLGVLTGVGGGVLRDIMAGQTPYILRKHVYASASIAGALCYVFLADWMTGDASMIISALLVILIRMLATRYCWNLPTATKKQP
;
A
#
# COMPACT_ATOMS: atom_id res chain seq x y z
N PHE A 1 -1.48 -2.88 -5.84
CA PHE A 1 -0.39 -1.88 -5.79
C PHE A 1 0.37 -1.79 -7.11
N ALA A 2 0.69 -2.91 -7.79
CA ALA A 2 1.33 -2.89 -9.11
C ALA A 2 0.52 -2.06 -10.14
N SER A 3 -0.81 -2.27 -10.18
CA SER A 3 -1.72 -1.53 -11.04
C SER A 3 -1.73 -0.02 -10.72
N SER A 4 -1.67 0.34 -9.43
CA SER A 4 -1.58 1.73 -8.99
C SER A 4 -0.31 2.41 -9.47
N GLY A 5 0.83 1.74 -9.30
CA GLY A 5 2.13 2.25 -9.78
C GLY A 5 2.17 2.39 -11.30
N ALA A 6 1.71 1.38 -12.02
CA ALA A 6 1.63 1.41 -13.47
C ALA A 6 0.75 2.55 -14.01
N MET A 7 -0.42 2.79 -13.39
CA MET A 7 -1.30 3.87 -13.81
C MET A 7 -0.70 5.26 -13.56
N VAL A 8 0.02 5.45 -12.44
CA VAL A 8 0.74 6.70 -12.19
C VAL A 8 1.79 6.93 -13.27
N ALA A 9 2.57 5.89 -13.61
CA ALA A 9 3.59 5.96 -14.64
C ALA A 9 3.00 6.26 -16.04
N ILE A 10 1.89 5.60 -16.39
CA ILE A 10 1.17 5.83 -17.66
C ILE A 10 0.63 7.26 -17.74
N LYS A 11 0.03 7.78 -16.66
CA LYS A 11 -0.44 9.18 -16.61
C LYS A 11 0.69 10.19 -16.75
N GLN A 12 1.91 9.84 -16.33
CA GLN A 12 3.13 10.64 -16.52
C GLN A 12 3.82 10.40 -17.87
N GLN A 13 3.20 9.62 -18.75
CA GLN A 13 3.73 9.30 -20.08
C GLN A 13 5.12 8.64 -20.06
N LEU A 14 5.43 7.87 -19.01
CA LEU A 14 6.66 7.09 -18.95
C LEU A 14 6.61 5.97 -19.99
N ASP A 15 7.78 5.56 -20.45
CA ASP A 15 7.93 4.42 -21.36
C ASP A 15 7.60 3.08 -20.66
N LEU A 16 7.62 1.99 -21.42
CA LEU A 16 7.34 0.66 -20.90
C LEU A 16 8.24 0.29 -19.71
N LEU A 17 9.52 0.63 -19.78
CA LEU A 17 10.46 0.34 -18.71
C LEU A 17 10.10 1.12 -17.44
N GLY A 18 9.81 2.43 -17.57
CA GLY A 18 9.37 3.29 -16.48
C GLY A 18 8.07 2.80 -15.83
N VAL A 19 7.10 2.33 -16.64
CA VAL A 19 5.86 1.75 -16.15
C VAL A 19 6.12 0.46 -15.36
N VAL A 20 7.00 -0.42 -15.86
CA VAL A 20 7.36 -1.66 -15.18
C VAL A 20 8.09 -1.37 -13.87
N VAL A 21 9.11 -0.53 -13.89
CA VAL A 21 9.90 -0.19 -12.70
C VAL A 21 9.00 0.41 -11.63
N LEU A 22 8.19 1.42 -11.97
CA LEU A 22 7.33 2.08 -10.99
C LEU A 22 6.24 1.14 -10.45
N GLY A 23 5.64 0.33 -11.31
CA GLY A 23 4.60 -0.62 -10.91
C GLY A 23 5.12 -1.72 -10.01
N VAL A 24 6.25 -2.35 -10.36
CA VAL A 24 6.87 -3.40 -9.57
C VAL A 24 7.36 -2.84 -8.22
N THR A 25 8.08 -1.71 -8.24
CA THR A 25 8.55 -1.07 -7.00
C THR A 25 7.39 -0.73 -6.06
N THR A 26 6.26 -0.25 -6.60
CA THR A 26 5.06 0.02 -5.80
C THR A 26 4.53 -1.25 -5.13
N ALA A 27 4.56 -2.38 -5.84
CA ALA A 27 4.00 -3.63 -5.33
C ALA A 27 4.85 -4.28 -4.25
N VAL A 28 6.17 -4.25 -4.39
CA VAL A 28 7.08 -5.02 -3.52
C VAL A 28 7.93 -4.17 -2.58
N GLY A 29 7.97 -2.85 -2.81
CA GLY A 29 8.89 -1.95 -2.12
C GLY A 29 8.65 -1.87 -0.61
N GLY A 30 7.39 -1.91 -0.15
CA GLY A 30 7.08 -1.92 1.28
C GLY A 30 7.63 -3.15 1.99
N GLY A 31 7.45 -4.33 1.40
CA GLY A 31 8.00 -5.59 1.92
C GLY A 31 9.54 -5.61 1.90
N MET A 32 10.15 -5.04 0.84
CA MET A 32 11.61 -4.93 0.77
C MET A 32 12.17 -4.05 1.88
N LEU A 33 11.56 -2.89 2.15
CA LEU A 33 11.97 -2.01 3.25
C LEU A 33 11.85 -2.71 4.61
N ARG A 34 10.74 -3.44 4.84
CA ARG A 34 10.55 -4.25 6.04
C ARG A 34 11.67 -5.27 6.21
N ASP A 35 11.97 -6.05 5.17
CA ASP A 35 12.96 -7.11 5.21
C ASP A 35 14.37 -6.57 5.52
N ILE A 36 14.72 -5.43 4.94
CA ILE A 36 15.99 -4.74 5.22
C ILE A 36 16.09 -4.34 6.71
N ILE A 37 15.02 -3.78 7.28
CA ILE A 37 15.01 -3.37 8.70
C ILE A 37 15.09 -4.59 9.62
N LEU A 38 14.43 -5.69 9.26
CA LEU A 38 14.52 -6.94 10.01
C LEU A 38 15.87 -7.66 9.87
N GLY A 39 16.76 -7.18 8.98
CA GLY A 39 18.03 -7.84 8.72
C GLY A 39 17.90 -9.08 7.81
N ASN A 40 16.74 -9.28 7.19
CA ASN A 40 16.52 -10.36 6.23
C ASN A 40 17.19 -10.01 4.88
N VAL A 41 18.46 -10.32 4.77
CA VAL A 41 19.28 -10.02 3.58
C VAL A 41 19.78 -11.31 2.96
N PRO A 42 19.48 -11.56 1.67
CA PRO A 42 18.70 -10.73 0.72
C PRO A 42 17.20 -10.72 1.06
N PRO A 43 16.49 -9.61 0.76
CA PRO A 43 15.04 -9.52 0.97
C PRO A 43 14.28 -10.68 0.30
N GLY A 44 13.18 -11.12 0.93
CA GLY A 44 12.42 -12.29 0.52
C GLY A 44 11.92 -12.25 -0.93
N LEU A 45 11.71 -11.06 -1.49
CA LEU A 45 11.32 -10.90 -2.90
C LEU A 45 12.36 -11.48 -3.89
N PHE A 46 13.64 -11.47 -3.52
CA PHE A 46 14.72 -12.05 -4.35
C PHE A 46 14.83 -13.56 -4.18
N MET A 47 14.43 -14.08 -3.02
CA MET A 47 14.41 -15.51 -2.75
C MET A 47 13.17 -16.20 -3.34
N ASN A 48 12.05 -15.49 -3.37
CA ASN A 48 10.80 -15.97 -3.96
C ASN A 48 10.22 -14.93 -4.93
N PRO A 49 10.55 -15.04 -6.24
CA PRO A 49 10.18 -14.04 -7.23
C PRO A 49 8.68 -14.03 -7.61
N VAL A 50 7.86 -14.88 -7.02
CA VAL A 50 6.43 -15.00 -7.37
C VAL A 50 5.71 -13.65 -7.27
N TYR A 51 5.98 -12.87 -6.22
CA TYR A 51 5.36 -11.55 -6.06
C TYR A 51 5.83 -10.55 -7.12
N VAL A 52 7.11 -10.59 -7.46
CA VAL A 52 7.68 -9.74 -8.51
C VAL A 52 7.09 -10.11 -9.87
N MET A 53 6.98 -11.42 -10.17
CA MET A 53 6.37 -11.90 -11.41
C MET A 53 4.89 -11.53 -11.50
N ALA A 54 4.13 -11.70 -10.42
CA ALA A 54 2.71 -11.29 -10.38
C ALA A 54 2.55 -9.79 -10.62
N ALA A 55 3.41 -8.97 -9.99
CA ALA A 55 3.44 -7.52 -10.21
C ALA A 55 3.78 -7.19 -11.66
N PHE A 56 4.80 -7.82 -12.24
CA PHE A 56 5.24 -7.62 -13.61
C PHE A 56 4.14 -7.98 -14.62
N ILE A 57 3.49 -9.13 -14.47
CA ILE A 57 2.38 -9.55 -15.34
C ILE A 57 1.22 -8.56 -15.24
N THR A 58 0.88 -8.10 -14.03
CA THR A 58 -0.18 -7.11 -13.82
C THR A 58 0.13 -5.80 -14.52
N VAL A 59 1.36 -5.31 -14.40
CA VAL A 59 1.82 -4.08 -15.04
C VAL A 59 1.75 -4.19 -16.56
N LEU A 60 2.27 -5.29 -17.13
CA LEU A 60 2.23 -5.52 -18.58
C LEU A 60 0.79 -5.61 -19.10
N ALA A 61 -0.07 -6.36 -18.40
CA ALA A 61 -1.47 -6.47 -18.78
C ALA A 61 -2.14 -5.09 -18.81
N LEU A 62 -1.95 -4.28 -17.77
CA LEU A 62 -2.51 -2.94 -17.71
C LEU A 62 -1.95 -2.03 -18.82
N PHE A 63 -0.64 -2.08 -19.06
CA PHE A 63 0.00 -1.30 -20.13
C PHE A 63 -0.59 -1.66 -21.50
N ILE A 64 -0.74 -2.95 -21.81
CA ILE A 64 -1.32 -3.41 -23.08
C ILE A 64 -2.77 -2.95 -23.19
N VAL A 65 -3.59 -3.12 -22.13
CA VAL A 65 -5.00 -2.73 -22.12
C VAL A 65 -5.15 -1.23 -22.39
N VAL A 66 -4.36 -0.38 -21.73
CA VAL A 66 -4.42 1.08 -21.93
C VAL A 66 -3.90 1.45 -23.33
N ARG A 67 -2.84 0.81 -23.83
CA ARG A 67 -2.29 1.06 -25.16
C ARG A 67 -3.28 0.70 -26.29
N LEU A 68 -4.01 -0.39 -26.12
CA LEU A 68 -5.03 -0.83 -27.11
C LEU A 68 -6.31 0.01 -27.03
N ASN A 69 -6.63 0.54 -25.85
CA ASN A 69 -7.85 1.31 -25.65
C ASN A 69 -7.57 2.61 -24.87
N GLN A 70 -7.07 3.62 -25.58
CA GLN A 70 -6.75 4.93 -24.99
C GLN A 70 -7.97 5.64 -24.38
N ARG A 71 -9.21 5.24 -24.75
CA ARG A 71 -10.43 5.77 -24.13
C ARG A 71 -10.52 5.51 -22.63
N ILE A 72 -9.76 4.54 -22.11
CA ILE A 72 -9.67 4.29 -20.66
C ILE A 72 -9.13 5.51 -19.92
N LEU A 73 -8.36 6.37 -20.59
CA LEU A 73 -7.84 7.62 -20.04
C LEU A 73 -8.84 8.78 -20.11
N GLU A 74 -10.02 8.59 -20.72
CA GLU A 74 -11.08 9.60 -20.70
C GLU A 74 -11.66 9.77 -19.29
N SER A 75 -12.08 11.00 -18.97
CA SER A 75 -12.50 11.40 -17.61
C SER A 75 -13.56 10.49 -16.97
N ARG A 76 -14.49 9.97 -17.76
CA ARG A 76 -15.56 9.08 -17.29
C ARG A 76 -15.04 7.73 -16.80
N TYR A 77 -14.09 7.14 -17.53
CA TYR A 77 -13.51 5.83 -17.18
C TYR A 77 -12.46 5.96 -16.06
N ILE A 78 -11.72 7.09 -16.05
CA ILE A 78 -10.77 7.40 -14.99
C ILE A 78 -11.46 7.46 -13.62
N ALA A 79 -12.61 8.13 -13.51
CA ALA A 79 -13.34 8.24 -12.24
C ALA A 79 -13.77 6.86 -11.70
N SER A 80 -14.25 5.96 -12.58
CA SER A 80 -14.59 4.59 -12.19
C SER A 80 -13.35 3.78 -11.80
N TYR A 81 -12.26 3.94 -12.55
CA TYR A 81 -10.98 3.31 -12.24
C TYR A 81 -10.44 3.77 -10.88
N GLU A 82 -10.44 5.07 -10.60
CA GLU A 82 -9.97 5.63 -9.33
C GLU A 82 -10.79 5.12 -8.13
N LYS A 83 -12.12 4.98 -8.30
CA LYS A 83 -12.98 4.39 -7.26
C LYS A 83 -12.62 2.93 -7.00
N MET A 84 -12.42 2.13 -8.04
CA MET A 84 -12.02 0.74 -7.93
C MET A 84 -10.62 0.62 -7.31
N MET A 85 -9.68 1.46 -7.75
CA MET A 85 -8.31 1.49 -7.21
C MET A 85 -8.28 1.85 -5.73
N ASN A 86 -9.14 2.77 -5.27
CA ASN A 86 -9.25 3.09 -3.84
C ASN A 86 -9.69 1.88 -2.99
N ILE A 87 -10.55 1.01 -3.54
CA ILE A 87 -10.97 -0.23 -2.86
C ILE A 87 -9.80 -1.22 -2.80
N PHE A 88 -9.16 -1.48 -3.94
CA PHE A 88 -8.02 -2.40 -3.98
C PHE A 88 -6.84 -1.90 -3.14
N ASP A 89 -6.61 -0.58 -3.13
CA ASP A 89 -5.60 0.04 -2.29
C ASP A 89 -5.93 -0.13 -0.79
N ALA A 90 -7.18 0.01 -0.39
CA ALA A 90 -7.61 -0.21 0.99
C ALA A 90 -7.40 -1.67 1.42
N ILE A 91 -7.72 -2.63 0.55
CA ILE A 91 -7.49 -4.07 0.78
C ILE A 91 -5.99 -4.36 0.85
N GLY A 92 -5.21 -3.82 -0.09
CA GLY A 92 -3.76 -3.99 -0.12
C GLY A 92 -3.08 -3.39 1.11
N LEU A 93 -3.48 -2.17 1.51
CA LEU A 93 -2.99 -1.52 2.73
C LEU A 93 -3.26 -2.40 3.96
N ALA A 94 -4.48 -2.92 4.10
CA ALA A 94 -4.86 -3.79 5.20
C ALA A 94 -4.01 -5.07 5.22
N ALA A 95 -3.95 -5.79 4.10
CA ALA A 95 -3.19 -7.02 3.98
C ALA A 95 -1.70 -6.81 4.31
N PHE A 96 -1.07 -5.78 3.75
CA PHE A 96 0.34 -5.52 4.00
C PHE A 96 0.62 -4.97 5.40
N THR A 97 -0.32 -4.25 6.00
CA THR A 97 -0.17 -3.83 7.41
C THR A 97 -0.11 -5.06 8.32
N VAL A 98 -1.08 -5.97 8.20
CA VAL A 98 -1.13 -7.14 9.10
C VAL A 98 0.00 -8.14 8.80
N THR A 99 0.32 -8.39 7.53
CA THR A 99 1.46 -9.27 7.18
C THR A 99 2.81 -8.67 7.57
N GLY A 100 2.93 -7.35 7.58
CA GLY A 100 4.13 -6.67 8.07
C GLY A 100 4.37 -6.91 9.55
N ILE A 101 3.31 -6.86 10.36
CA ILE A 101 3.38 -7.18 11.81
C ILE A 101 3.68 -8.65 12.00
N ASP A 102 2.92 -9.53 11.33
CA ASP A 102 3.08 -10.97 11.44
C ASP A 102 4.52 -11.41 11.11
N THR A 103 5.12 -10.80 10.08
CA THR A 103 6.52 -11.06 9.73
C THR A 103 7.46 -10.64 10.87
N ALA A 104 7.20 -9.55 11.57
CA ALA A 104 7.99 -9.13 12.73
C ALA A 104 7.84 -10.11 13.90
N VAL A 105 6.62 -10.59 14.15
CA VAL A 105 6.34 -11.59 15.19
C VAL A 105 7.05 -12.90 14.86
N LEU A 106 6.96 -13.40 13.65
CA LEU A 106 7.63 -14.63 13.19
C LEU A 106 9.17 -14.51 13.23
N ALA A 107 9.70 -13.30 13.07
CA ALA A 107 11.14 -13.03 13.21
C ALA A 107 11.61 -12.93 14.68
N GLY A 108 10.72 -13.15 15.66
CA GLY A 108 11.05 -13.13 17.08
C GLY A 108 10.95 -11.74 17.73
N TYR A 109 10.34 -10.78 17.05
CA TYR A 109 10.17 -9.41 17.55
C TYR A 109 8.75 -9.12 18.08
N GLY A 110 7.97 -10.16 18.42
CA GLY A 110 6.59 -10.02 18.89
C GLY A 110 6.46 -9.12 20.12
N ASP A 111 7.38 -9.22 21.08
CA ASP A 111 7.39 -8.40 22.31
C ASP A 111 7.73 -6.92 22.05
N TYR A 112 8.28 -6.60 20.88
CA TYR A 112 8.63 -5.23 20.51
C TYR A 112 7.47 -4.56 19.78
N HIS A 113 6.40 -4.25 20.50
CA HIS A 113 5.14 -3.71 19.95
C HIS A 113 5.34 -2.49 19.03
N PHE A 114 6.21 -1.56 19.41
CA PHE A 114 6.52 -0.39 18.59
C PHE A 114 7.12 -0.79 17.24
N LEU A 115 8.09 -1.70 17.23
CA LEU A 115 8.73 -2.19 16.02
C LEU A 115 7.71 -2.91 15.13
N SER A 116 6.88 -3.78 15.70
CA SER A 116 5.85 -4.53 14.98
C SER A 116 4.83 -3.60 14.33
N VAL A 117 4.32 -2.60 15.07
CA VAL A 117 3.42 -1.57 14.54
C VAL A 117 4.11 -0.78 13.42
N PHE A 118 5.34 -0.32 13.64
CA PHE A 118 6.11 0.44 12.65
C PHE A 118 6.31 -0.35 11.35
N LEU A 119 6.72 -1.61 11.46
CA LEU A 119 6.94 -2.48 10.29
C LEU A 119 5.64 -2.81 9.55
N GLY A 120 4.54 -3.00 10.27
CA GLY A 120 3.23 -3.14 9.66
C GLY A 120 2.84 -1.92 8.85
N VAL A 121 2.91 -0.74 9.45
CA VAL A 121 2.61 0.52 8.77
C VAL A 121 3.55 0.74 7.59
N LEU A 122 4.86 0.57 7.78
CA LEU A 122 5.86 0.73 6.73
C LEU A 122 5.61 -0.22 5.55
N THR A 123 5.27 -1.48 5.84
CA THR A 123 4.95 -2.47 4.78
C THR A 123 3.72 -2.04 3.98
N GLY A 124 2.68 -1.57 4.68
CA GLY A 124 1.43 -1.15 4.06
C GLY A 124 1.56 0.12 3.21
N VAL A 125 2.25 1.14 3.72
CA VAL A 125 2.34 2.44 3.05
C VAL A 125 3.59 2.61 2.19
N GLY A 126 4.65 1.84 2.45
CA GLY A 126 5.99 2.06 1.90
C GLY A 126 6.04 1.99 0.37
N GLY A 127 5.34 1.03 -0.23
CA GLY A 127 5.25 0.93 -1.69
C GLY A 127 4.63 2.18 -2.34
N GLY A 128 3.56 2.71 -1.74
CA GLY A 128 2.92 3.96 -2.20
C GLY A 128 3.81 5.19 -2.03
N VAL A 129 4.57 5.25 -0.93
CA VAL A 129 5.54 6.34 -0.69
C VAL A 129 6.66 6.29 -1.74
N LEU A 130 7.25 5.12 -1.98
CA LEU A 130 8.28 4.95 -3.02
C LEU A 130 7.74 5.35 -4.40
N ARG A 131 6.54 4.89 -4.76
CA ARG A 131 5.87 5.28 -6.00
C ARG A 131 5.80 6.79 -6.16
N ASP A 132 5.26 7.49 -5.15
CA ASP A 132 5.01 8.92 -5.24
C ASP A 132 6.33 9.71 -5.30
N ILE A 133 7.36 9.31 -4.54
CA ILE A 133 8.70 9.90 -4.60
C ILE A 133 9.32 9.70 -5.98
N MET A 134 9.30 8.46 -6.51
CA MET A 134 9.85 8.17 -7.85
C MET A 134 9.09 8.89 -8.96
N ALA A 135 7.79 9.12 -8.77
CA ALA A 135 6.94 9.89 -9.67
C ALA A 135 7.09 11.42 -9.50
N GLY A 136 7.97 11.91 -8.63
CA GLY A 136 8.16 13.34 -8.35
C GLY A 136 6.92 14.01 -7.73
N GLN A 137 6.07 13.23 -7.05
CA GLN A 137 4.85 13.71 -6.42
C GLN A 137 4.98 13.73 -4.90
N THR A 138 4.26 14.64 -4.25
CA THR A 138 4.12 14.58 -2.79
C THR A 138 3.41 13.29 -2.41
N PRO A 139 4.01 12.44 -1.55
CA PRO A 139 3.41 11.17 -1.15
C PRO A 139 1.97 11.30 -0.67
N TYR A 140 1.13 10.38 -1.12
CA TYR A 140 -0.31 10.35 -0.81
C TYR A 140 -0.58 10.34 0.70
N ILE A 141 0.27 9.66 1.46
CA ILE A 141 0.26 9.61 2.92
C ILE A 141 0.30 11.00 3.58
N LEU A 142 0.96 11.96 2.94
CA LEU A 142 1.07 13.33 3.42
C LEU A 142 -0.09 14.23 2.97
N ARG A 143 -0.80 13.83 1.92
CA ARG A 143 -1.93 14.61 1.35
C ARG A 143 -3.29 14.15 1.85
N LYS A 144 -3.47 12.82 2.01
CA LYS A 144 -4.74 12.20 2.45
C LYS A 144 -4.56 11.60 3.85
N HIS A 145 -5.00 12.36 4.81
CA HIS A 145 -4.69 12.21 6.22
C HIS A 145 -5.17 10.92 6.89
N VAL A 146 -6.16 10.21 6.31
CA VAL A 146 -6.70 8.97 6.91
C VAL A 146 -6.13 7.72 6.22
N TYR A 147 -4.97 7.82 5.55
CA TYR A 147 -4.31 6.68 4.91
C TYR A 147 -3.42 5.93 5.91
N ALA A 148 -2.37 6.60 6.39
CA ALA A 148 -1.48 6.02 7.38
C ALA A 148 -2.14 5.83 8.74
N SER A 149 -3.05 6.74 9.14
CA SER A 149 -3.77 6.60 10.40
C SER A 149 -4.68 5.36 10.42
N ALA A 150 -5.27 4.96 9.30
CA ALA A 150 -6.00 3.70 9.20
C ALA A 150 -5.06 2.48 9.40
N SER A 151 -3.88 2.49 8.77
CA SER A 151 -2.87 1.45 8.96
C SER A 151 -2.36 1.40 10.40
N ILE A 152 -2.09 2.57 11.02
CA ILE A 152 -1.69 2.66 12.43
C ILE A 152 -2.78 2.09 13.35
N ALA A 153 -4.05 2.47 13.15
CA ALA A 153 -5.16 1.97 13.95
C ALA A 153 -5.30 0.44 13.83
N GLY A 154 -5.18 -0.10 12.61
CA GLY A 154 -5.19 -1.56 12.41
C GLY A 154 -3.99 -2.26 13.01
N ALA A 155 -2.80 -1.66 12.92
CA ALA A 155 -1.59 -2.22 13.52
C ALA A 155 -1.66 -2.25 15.05
N LEU A 156 -2.15 -1.19 15.67
CA LEU A 156 -2.39 -1.15 17.11
C LEU A 156 -3.46 -2.16 17.55
N CYS A 157 -4.54 -2.27 16.76
CA CYS A 157 -5.58 -3.28 17.00
C CYS A 157 -5.01 -4.71 16.96
N TYR A 158 -4.15 -5.01 15.99
CA TYR A 158 -3.50 -6.32 15.90
C TYR A 158 -2.70 -6.64 17.15
N VAL A 159 -1.80 -5.73 17.56
CA VAL A 159 -0.93 -5.94 18.74
C VAL A 159 -1.77 -6.12 20.00
N PHE A 160 -2.81 -5.30 20.16
CA PHE A 160 -3.71 -5.41 21.32
C PHE A 160 -4.50 -6.73 21.36
N LEU A 161 -4.96 -7.20 20.20
CA LEU A 161 -5.74 -8.45 20.12
C LEU A 161 -4.87 -9.70 20.20
N ALA A 162 -3.59 -9.61 19.81
CA ALA A 162 -2.67 -10.76 19.84
C ALA A 162 -2.48 -11.33 21.23
N ASP A 163 -2.67 -10.53 22.29
CA ASP A 163 -2.60 -10.98 23.69
C ASP A 163 -3.84 -11.77 24.13
N TRP A 164 -4.96 -11.63 23.41
CA TRP A 164 -6.27 -12.18 23.82
C TRP A 164 -6.83 -13.23 22.85
N MET A 165 -6.33 -13.27 21.63
CA MET A 165 -6.87 -14.09 20.54
C MET A 165 -5.76 -14.80 19.78
N THR A 166 -6.16 -15.74 18.93
CA THR A 166 -5.22 -16.38 17.99
C THR A 166 -4.69 -15.36 16.97
N GLY A 167 -3.44 -15.54 16.51
CA GLY A 167 -2.82 -14.65 15.53
C GLY A 167 -3.68 -14.45 14.28
N ASP A 168 -4.28 -15.52 13.75
CA ASP A 168 -5.16 -15.45 12.57
C ASP A 168 -6.40 -14.58 12.81
N ALA A 169 -7.05 -14.70 13.97
CA ALA A 169 -8.21 -13.87 14.30
C ALA A 169 -7.81 -12.40 14.44
N SER A 170 -6.69 -12.11 15.10
CA SER A 170 -6.14 -10.76 15.23
C SER A 170 -5.82 -10.15 13.86
N MET A 171 -5.24 -10.93 12.92
CA MET A 171 -4.98 -10.51 11.55
C MET A 171 -6.26 -10.10 10.83
N ILE A 172 -7.27 -10.98 10.84
CA ILE A 172 -8.53 -10.75 10.10
C ILE A 172 -9.26 -9.53 10.64
N ILE A 173 -9.43 -9.43 11.98
CA ILE A 173 -10.13 -8.30 12.60
C ILE A 173 -9.42 -6.99 12.31
N SER A 174 -8.10 -6.98 12.43
CA SER A 174 -7.29 -5.78 12.18
C SER A 174 -7.32 -5.37 10.71
N ALA A 175 -7.25 -6.33 9.79
CA ALA A 175 -7.40 -6.06 8.35
C ALA A 175 -8.78 -5.47 8.02
N LEU A 176 -9.85 -6.04 8.57
CA LEU A 176 -11.21 -5.52 8.40
C LEU A 176 -11.35 -4.11 8.95
N LEU A 177 -10.73 -3.81 10.10
CA LEU A 177 -10.72 -2.46 10.67
C LEU A 177 -10.04 -1.45 9.75
N VAL A 178 -8.87 -1.79 9.18
CA VAL A 178 -8.19 -0.92 8.21
C VAL A 178 -9.08 -0.65 7.00
N ILE A 179 -9.68 -1.70 6.41
CA ILE A 179 -10.58 -1.57 5.26
C ILE A 179 -11.76 -0.67 5.62
N LEU A 180 -12.40 -0.91 6.76
CA LEU A 180 -13.56 -0.14 7.22
C LEU A 180 -13.22 1.34 7.34
N ILE A 181 -12.14 1.67 8.06
CA ILE A 181 -11.70 3.07 8.24
C ILE A 181 -11.42 3.71 6.88
N ARG A 182 -10.73 3.01 5.98
CA ARG A 182 -10.41 3.50 4.62
C ARG A 182 -11.67 3.76 3.79
N MET A 183 -12.62 2.84 3.80
CA MET A 183 -13.88 2.99 3.06
C MET A 183 -14.72 4.15 3.60
N LEU A 184 -14.84 4.27 4.92
CA LEU A 184 -15.53 5.39 5.57
C LEU A 184 -14.84 6.73 5.30
N ALA A 185 -13.51 6.78 5.44
CA ALA A 185 -12.73 7.97 5.18
C ALA A 185 -12.84 8.45 3.72
N THR A 186 -12.85 7.52 2.77
CA THR A 186 -13.04 7.84 1.35
C THR A 186 -14.47 8.30 1.07
N ARG A 187 -15.48 7.66 1.67
CA ARG A 187 -16.89 8.01 1.47
C ARG A 187 -17.25 9.36 2.07
N TYR A 188 -16.75 9.67 3.26
CA TYR A 188 -17.06 10.90 4.01
C TYR A 188 -15.99 11.98 3.85
N CYS A 189 -14.99 11.78 2.99
CA CYS A 189 -13.91 12.73 2.74
C CYS A 189 -13.22 13.22 4.02
N TRP A 190 -12.95 12.30 4.97
CA TRP A 190 -12.29 12.65 6.23
C TRP A 190 -10.90 13.19 6.00
N ASN A 191 -10.61 14.33 6.63
CA ASN A 191 -9.31 14.96 6.61
C ASN A 191 -8.91 15.32 8.05
N LEU A 192 -7.62 15.18 8.36
CA LEU A 192 -7.05 15.66 9.61
C LEU A 192 -6.92 17.19 9.55
N PRO A 193 -6.96 17.89 10.71
CA PRO A 193 -6.83 19.33 10.77
C PRO A 193 -5.43 19.77 10.27
N THR A 194 -5.40 20.84 9.48
CA THR A 194 -4.16 21.50 9.06
C THR A 194 -3.86 22.68 9.97
N ALA A 195 -2.59 22.96 10.22
CA ALA A 195 -2.17 24.07 11.09
C ALA A 195 -2.57 25.44 10.51
N THR A 196 -2.68 25.56 9.19
CA THR A 196 -3.10 26.79 8.51
C THR A 196 -4.47 26.58 7.87
N LYS A 197 -5.39 27.55 8.05
CA LYS A 197 -6.64 27.58 7.28
C LYS A 197 -6.29 27.79 5.80
N LYS A 198 -6.82 26.96 4.89
CA LYS A 198 -6.77 27.28 3.46
C LYS A 198 -7.38 28.66 3.28
N GLN A 199 -6.59 29.59 2.76
CA GLN A 199 -7.16 30.84 2.26
C GLN A 199 -8.15 30.48 1.12
N PRO A 200 -9.32 31.15 1.09
CA PRO A 200 -10.35 30.91 0.10
C PRO A 200 -9.90 31.19 -1.33
#